data_9f97bb28e6c55fdb6ec916d66a9f45f3
#
_entry.id   9f97bb28e6c55fdb6ec916d66a9f45f3
#
_cell.length_a   1.000
_cell.length_b   1.000
_cell.length_c   1.000
_cell.angle_alpha   90.00
_cell.angle_beta   90.00
_cell.angle_gamma   90.00
#
_symmetry.space_group_name_H-M   'P 1'
#
loop_
_entity.id
_entity.type
_entity.pdbx_description
1 polymer ?
#
loop_
_entity_poly.entity_id
_entity_poly.type
_entity_poly.pdbx_seq_one_letter_code
_entity_poly.pdbx_strand_id
1 'polypeptide(L)'
;MLFRSESRGWLRALPKVVEMGAATIVHASLRDPILEYVVQQEVAEANLSALHTPLLFHGHTHIPALWSAHDEIVQSTPIGAEPISLRSGSLVNAGSVGQPRDRDPRAAWLLWERDELGAGLGTATWRRVEYNIPAAQEAIDAAGLPDFLASRLAVGR
;
A
#
# COMPACT_ATOMS: atom_id res chain seq x y z
N MET A 1 -15.41 6.21 16.95
CA MET A 1 -16.13 4.97 16.59
C MET A 1 -15.37 3.77 17.15
N LEU A 2 -15.95 3.08 18.13
CA LEU A 2 -15.30 1.87 18.68
C LEU A 2 -15.69 0.69 17.79
N PHE A 3 -14.74 -0.04 17.27
CA PHE A 3 -15.00 -1.30 16.59
C PHE A 3 -15.81 -2.24 17.50
N ARG A 4 -16.77 -2.95 16.92
CA ARG A 4 -17.51 -4.00 17.64
C ARG A 4 -16.48 -5.03 18.18
N SER A 5 -16.79 -5.65 19.29
CA SER A 5 -15.89 -6.64 19.96
C SER A 5 -15.41 -7.74 19.01
N GLU A 6 -16.30 -8.24 18.16
CA GLU A 6 -16.01 -9.26 17.13
C GLU A 6 -14.99 -8.75 16.10
N SER A 7 -15.17 -7.52 15.56
CA SER A 7 -14.23 -6.91 14.62
C SER A 7 -12.84 -6.71 15.23
N ARG A 8 -12.78 -6.36 16.52
CA ARG A 8 -11.49 -6.23 17.25
C ARG A 8 -10.81 -7.57 17.42
N GLY A 9 -11.57 -8.63 17.73
CA GLY A 9 -11.06 -9.99 17.83
C GLY A 9 -10.48 -10.47 16.50
N TRP A 10 -11.23 -10.29 15.43
CA TRP A 10 -10.80 -10.61 14.07
C TRP A 10 -9.51 -9.86 13.67
N LEU A 11 -9.47 -8.53 13.85
CA LEU A 11 -8.28 -7.73 13.52
C LEU A 11 -7.02 -8.18 14.29
N ARG A 12 -7.17 -8.57 15.57
CA ARG A 12 -6.05 -9.06 16.38
C ARG A 12 -5.54 -10.43 15.94
N ALA A 13 -6.39 -11.22 15.32
CA ALA A 13 -6.06 -12.56 14.83
C ALA A 13 -5.42 -12.55 13.42
N LEU A 14 -5.41 -11.40 12.71
CA LEU A 14 -4.79 -11.31 11.41
C LEU A 14 -3.28 -11.57 11.50
N PRO A 15 -2.71 -12.35 10.57
CA PRO A 15 -1.27 -12.54 10.49
C PRO A 15 -0.58 -11.23 10.09
N LYS A 16 0.63 -11.01 10.58
CA LYS A 16 1.42 -9.82 10.23
C LYS A 16 1.99 -9.89 8.82
N VAL A 17 2.25 -11.10 8.32
CA VAL A 17 2.79 -11.38 6.99
C VAL A 17 2.00 -12.55 6.41
N VAL A 18 1.64 -12.46 5.14
CA VAL A 18 0.94 -13.52 4.41
C VAL A 18 1.69 -13.80 3.11
N GLU A 19 2.00 -15.07 2.83
CA GLU A 19 2.53 -15.50 1.55
C GLU A 19 1.40 -16.14 0.71
N MET A 20 1.25 -15.69 -0.52
CA MET A 20 0.23 -16.15 -1.47
C MET A 20 0.86 -16.36 -2.85
N GLY A 21 1.30 -17.58 -3.12
CA GLY A 21 1.90 -17.94 -4.41
C GLY A 21 3.13 -17.09 -4.74
N ALA A 22 3.03 -16.20 -5.71
CA ALA A 22 4.15 -15.33 -6.14
C ALA A 22 4.31 -14.04 -5.30
N ALA A 23 3.49 -13.84 -4.27
CA ALA A 23 3.46 -12.59 -3.53
C ALA A 23 3.51 -12.80 -2.02
N THR A 24 4.25 -11.95 -1.34
CA THR A 24 4.13 -11.71 0.09
C THR A 24 3.35 -10.42 0.33
N ILE A 25 2.48 -10.41 1.32
CA ILE A 25 1.67 -9.26 1.72
C ILE A 25 1.99 -8.91 3.16
N VAL A 26 2.27 -7.64 3.42
CA VAL A 26 2.59 -7.11 4.74
C VAL A 26 1.98 -5.71 4.89
N HIS A 27 1.70 -5.26 6.12
CA HIS A 27 1.23 -3.89 6.30
C HIS A 27 2.32 -2.86 6.02
N ALA A 28 3.50 -2.99 6.61
CA ALA A 28 4.60 -2.02 6.50
C ALA A 28 5.80 -2.59 5.71
N SER A 29 6.63 -3.42 6.33
CA SER A 29 7.80 -4.03 5.70
C SER A 29 8.05 -5.44 6.20
N LEU A 30 8.98 -6.18 5.59
CA LEU A 30 9.38 -7.50 6.07
C LEU A 30 10.22 -7.43 7.36
N ARG A 31 11.00 -6.35 7.54
CA ARG A 31 11.87 -6.16 8.71
C ARG A 31 11.09 -5.73 9.94
N ASP A 32 10.11 -4.84 9.77
CA ASP A 32 9.13 -4.48 10.79
C ASP A 32 7.74 -4.41 10.14
N PRO A 33 6.95 -5.48 10.26
CA PRO A 33 5.67 -5.59 9.59
C PRO A 33 4.62 -4.53 9.96
N ILE A 34 4.86 -3.74 11.01
CA ILE A 34 3.88 -2.79 11.54
C ILE A 34 4.32 -1.33 11.38
N LEU A 35 5.61 -0.99 11.56
CA LEU A 35 6.04 0.38 11.77
C LEU A 35 7.04 0.92 10.75
N GLU A 36 7.78 0.08 10.03
CA GLU A 36 8.81 0.56 9.11
C GLU A 36 8.23 1.17 7.84
N TYR A 37 8.63 2.39 7.52
CA TYR A 37 8.26 3.08 6.28
C TYR A 37 9.23 2.74 5.15
N VAL A 38 8.74 2.15 4.05
CA VAL A 38 9.52 1.92 2.83
C VAL A 38 9.41 3.15 1.94
N VAL A 39 10.23 4.16 2.20
CA VAL A 39 10.26 5.44 1.48
C VAL A 39 11.66 5.83 0.98
N GLN A 40 12.68 5.06 1.35
CA GLN A 40 14.08 5.27 0.97
C GLN A 40 14.61 4.03 0.26
N GLN A 41 15.57 4.24 -0.63
CA GLN A 41 16.17 3.17 -1.44
C GLN A 41 16.80 2.09 -0.56
N GLU A 42 17.54 2.46 0.48
CA GLU A 42 18.22 1.51 1.37
C GLU A 42 17.24 0.61 2.13
N VAL A 43 16.06 1.16 2.48
CA VAL A 43 15.00 0.37 3.13
C VAL A 43 14.37 -0.58 2.12
N ALA A 44 14.17 -0.15 0.87
CA ALA A 44 13.66 -0.99 -0.21
C ALA A 44 14.65 -2.13 -0.52
N GLU A 45 15.95 -1.85 -0.63
CA GLU A 45 17.01 -2.84 -0.84
C GLU A 45 17.05 -3.90 0.26
N ALA A 46 16.96 -3.48 1.52
CA ALA A 46 16.96 -4.39 2.65
C ALA A 46 15.72 -5.30 2.69
N ASN A 47 14.56 -4.79 2.25
CA ASN A 47 13.35 -5.58 2.11
C ASN A 47 13.41 -6.55 0.92
N LEU A 48 13.96 -6.13 -0.21
CA LEU A 48 14.19 -7.00 -1.37
C LEU A 48 15.14 -8.15 -1.03
N SER A 49 16.18 -7.87 -0.27
CA SER A 49 17.16 -8.89 0.18
C SER A 49 16.54 -9.94 1.12
N ALA A 50 15.48 -9.56 1.86
CA ALA A 50 14.75 -10.44 2.78
C ALA A 50 13.55 -11.14 2.11
N LEU A 51 13.24 -10.80 0.86
CA LEU A 51 12.05 -11.29 0.17
C LEU A 51 12.30 -12.68 -0.43
N HIS A 52 11.44 -13.65 -0.10
CA HIS A 52 11.50 -15.03 -0.62
C HIS A 52 10.54 -15.29 -1.78
N THR A 53 9.56 -14.42 -1.98
CA THR A 53 8.62 -14.47 -3.12
C THR A 53 9.04 -13.44 -4.18
N PRO A 54 8.60 -13.58 -5.43
CA PRO A 54 8.87 -12.57 -6.46
C PRO A 54 8.40 -11.16 -6.15
N LEU A 55 7.27 -11.01 -5.42
CA LEU A 55 6.61 -9.73 -5.17
C LEU A 55 6.37 -9.51 -3.68
N LEU A 56 6.50 -8.25 -3.23
CA LEU A 56 6.02 -7.77 -1.93
C LEU A 56 4.94 -6.71 -2.15
N PHE A 57 3.73 -6.95 -1.66
CA PHE A 57 2.70 -5.92 -1.53
C PHE A 57 2.71 -5.35 -0.11
N HIS A 58 2.77 -4.03 -0.01
CA HIS A 58 2.81 -3.33 1.27
C HIS A 58 2.00 -2.03 1.25
N GLY A 59 1.86 -1.38 2.38
CA GLY A 59 1.13 -0.12 2.55
C GLY A 59 1.84 0.82 3.51
N HIS A 60 1.19 1.21 4.58
CA HIS A 60 1.68 2.01 5.71
C HIS A 60 2.07 3.46 5.38
N THR A 61 2.82 3.70 4.31
CA THR A 61 3.21 5.05 3.87
C THR A 61 2.03 5.88 3.38
N HIS A 62 0.96 5.21 2.90
CA HIS A 62 -0.18 5.79 2.20
C HIS A 62 0.18 6.49 0.88
N ILE A 63 1.32 6.15 0.31
CA ILE A 63 1.83 6.70 -0.95
C ILE A 63 1.98 5.55 -1.94
N PRO A 64 1.32 5.59 -3.12
CA PRO A 64 1.57 4.61 -4.17
C PRO A 64 3.04 4.59 -4.54
N ALA A 65 3.62 3.40 -4.63
CA ALA A 65 5.02 3.26 -4.99
C ALA A 65 5.29 1.89 -5.63
N LEU A 66 6.26 1.86 -6.52
CA LEU A 66 6.86 0.66 -7.06
C LEU A 66 8.39 0.79 -6.96
N TRP A 67 8.98 -0.07 -6.16
CA TRP A 67 10.43 -0.25 -6.12
C TRP A 67 10.77 -1.56 -6.81
N SER A 68 11.80 -1.57 -7.63
CA SER A 68 12.26 -2.79 -8.28
C SER A 68 13.78 -2.77 -8.43
N ALA A 69 14.38 -3.96 -8.34
CA ALA A 69 15.79 -4.15 -8.67
C ALA A 69 15.94 -4.23 -10.20
N HIS A 70 16.89 -3.47 -10.74
CA HIS A 70 17.33 -3.53 -12.13
C HIS A 70 18.86 -3.48 -12.14
N ASP A 71 19.49 -4.54 -12.64
CA ASP A 71 20.95 -4.67 -12.66
C ASP A 71 21.59 -4.39 -11.27
N GLU A 72 21.03 -4.98 -10.22
CA GLU A 72 21.44 -4.82 -8.81
C GLU A 72 21.15 -3.44 -8.20
N ILE A 73 20.58 -2.50 -8.97
CA ILE A 73 20.21 -1.17 -8.47
C ILE A 73 18.72 -1.16 -8.18
N VAL A 74 18.34 -0.82 -6.96
CA VAL A 74 16.94 -0.62 -6.56
C VAL A 74 16.53 0.82 -6.85
N GLN A 75 15.47 0.99 -7.60
CA GLN A 75 14.94 2.31 -7.94
C GLN A 75 13.43 2.33 -7.88
N SER A 76 12.88 3.52 -7.59
CA SER A 76 11.44 3.75 -7.67
C SER A 76 11.03 4.01 -9.11
N THR A 77 9.90 3.43 -9.51
CA THR A 77 9.26 3.69 -10.80
C THR A 77 8.18 4.75 -10.63
N PRO A 78 8.14 5.80 -11.46
CA PRO A 78 7.04 6.76 -11.45
C PRO A 78 5.69 6.07 -11.70
N ILE A 79 4.69 6.38 -10.88
CA ILE A 79 3.36 5.79 -10.97
C ILE A 79 2.47 6.68 -11.83
N GLY A 80 1.93 6.10 -12.91
CA GLY A 80 0.94 6.69 -13.79
C GLY A 80 -0.40 5.94 -13.76
N ALA A 81 -1.25 6.21 -14.74
CA ALA A 81 -2.54 5.53 -14.92
C ALA A 81 -2.43 4.23 -15.72
N GLU A 82 -1.31 4.05 -16.43
CA GLU A 82 -1.08 2.90 -17.30
C GLU A 82 -0.62 1.66 -16.50
N PRO A 83 -0.96 0.44 -16.96
CA PRO A 83 -0.47 -0.79 -16.35
C PRO A 83 1.05 -0.89 -16.41
N ILE A 84 1.67 -1.28 -15.31
CA ILE A 84 3.11 -1.51 -15.22
C ILE A 84 3.36 -3.00 -15.08
N SER A 85 4.16 -3.60 -15.96
CA SER A 85 4.55 -5.00 -15.87
C SER A 85 5.44 -5.23 -14.64
N LEU A 86 5.02 -6.16 -13.78
CA LEU A 86 5.77 -6.52 -12.58
C LEU A 86 6.89 -7.52 -12.89
N ARG A 87 7.99 -7.40 -12.18
CA ARG A 87 9.18 -8.26 -12.28
C ARG A 87 9.49 -8.89 -10.92
N SER A 88 10.26 -9.96 -10.91
CA SER A 88 10.80 -10.48 -9.67
C SER A 88 11.66 -9.42 -8.96
N GLY A 89 11.54 -9.33 -7.65
CA GLY A 89 12.16 -8.27 -6.88
C GLY A 89 11.42 -6.94 -6.99
N SER A 90 10.07 -6.96 -6.96
CA SER A 90 9.25 -5.74 -6.90
C SER A 90 8.57 -5.60 -5.55
N LEU A 91 8.68 -4.40 -4.96
CA LEU A 91 7.88 -3.96 -3.81
C LEU A 91 6.82 -2.99 -4.31
N VAL A 92 5.56 -3.28 -4.02
CA VAL A 92 4.39 -2.61 -4.58
C VAL A 92 3.55 -2.04 -3.46
N ASN A 93 3.42 -0.72 -3.39
CA ASN A 93 2.54 -0.03 -2.45
C ASN A 93 1.29 0.45 -3.18
N ALA A 94 0.12 0.02 -2.71
CA ALA A 94 -1.16 0.36 -3.32
C ALA A 94 -1.58 1.83 -3.09
N GLY A 95 -0.95 2.53 -2.17
CA GLY A 95 -1.40 3.82 -1.67
C GLY A 95 -2.41 3.67 -0.53
N SER A 96 -3.40 4.54 -0.47
CA SER A 96 -4.39 4.53 0.60
C SER A 96 -5.80 4.86 0.09
N VAL A 97 -6.78 4.06 0.49
CA VAL A 97 -8.20 4.36 0.29
C VAL A 97 -8.67 5.42 1.28
N GLY A 98 -8.27 5.30 2.56
CA GLY A 98 -8.81 6.11 3.64
C GLY A 98 -8.07 7.42 3.90
N GLN A 99 -6.78 7.48 3.61
CA GLN A 99 -5.95 8.66 3.92
C GLN A 99 -4.75 8.77 2.97
N PRO A 100 -4.93 9.12 1.69
CA PRO A 100 -3.84 9.37 0.76
C PRO A 100 -2.87 10.44 1.28
N ARG A 101 -1.56 10.26 1.04
CA ARG A 101 -0.50 11.17 1.51
C ARG A 101 0.47 11.59 0.40
N ASP A 102 0.06 11.48 -0.84
CA ASP A 102 0.83 11.83 -2.04
C ASP A 102 0.34 13.10 -2.73
N ARG A 103 -0.45 13.92 -2.00
CA ARG A 103 -1.06 15.18 -2.45
C ARG A 103 -2.20 15.02 -3.47
N ASP A 104 -2.66 13.80 -3.70
CA ASP A 104 -3.89 13.52 -4.41
C ASP A 104 -4.94 13.04 -3.41
N PRO A 105 -6.02 13.82 -3.14
CA PRO A 105 -6.99 13.48 -2.11
C PRO A 105 -7.91 12.30 -2.49
N ARG A 106 -7.89 11.86 -3.75
CA ARG A 106 -8.69 10.73 -4.21
C ARG A 106 -8.20 9.43 -3.60
N ALA A 107 -9.12 8.54 -3.25
CA ALA A 107 -8.79 7.21 -2.76
C ALA A 107 -7.92 6.45 -3.76
N ALA A 108 -6.81 5.88 -3.31
CA ALA A 108 -5.91 5.09 -4.12
C ALA A 108 -6.10 3.60 -3.86
N TRP A 109 -6.12 2.81 -4.92
CA TRP A 109 -6.13 1.35 -4.87
C TRP A 109 -5.36 0.77 -6.04
N LEU A 110 -5.01 -0.52 -5.96
CA LEU A 110 -4.20 -1.23 -6.95
C LEU A 110 -4.99 -2.41 -7.50
N LEU A 111 -4.99 -2.56 -8.82
CA LEU A 111 -5.38 -3.78 -9.52
C LEU A 111 -4.12 -4.55 -9.92
N TRP A 112 -4.00 -5.79 -9.45
CA TRP A 112 -2.97 -6.73 -9.89
C TRP A 112 -3.60 -7.82 -10.74
N GLU A 113 -3.25 -7.84 -12.02
CA GLU A 113 -3.77 -8.78 -13.01
C GLU A 113 -2.67 -9.77 -13.42
N ARG A 114 -3.01 -11.05 -13.39
CA ARG A 114 -2.11 -12.14 -13.82
C ARG A 114 -2.78 -12.96 -14.91
N ASP A 115 -1.96 -13.43 -15.82
CA ASP A 115 -2.43 -14.40 -16.83
C ASP A 115 -2.92 -15.69 -16.16
N GLU A 116 -4.00 -16.28 -16.67
CA GLU A 116 -4.53 -17.56 -16.20
C GLU A 116 -3.49 -18.69 -16.31
N LEU A 117 -2.61 -18.61 -17.29
CA LEU A 117 -1.53 -19.57 -17.51
C LEU A 117 -0.32 -19.36 -16.59
N GLY A 118 -0.30 -18.28 -15.80
CA GLY A 118 0.75 -18.02 -14.81
C GLY A 118 2.16 -17.80 -15.38
N ALA A 119 2.28 -17.49 -16.67
CA ALA A 119 3.57 -17.35 -17.36
C ALA A 119 4.40 -16.12 -16.91
N GLY A 120 3.82 -15.20 -16.12
CA GLY A 120 4.47 -14.00 -15.64
C GLY A 120 3.95 -13.55 -14.29
N LEU A 121 4.52 -12.46 -13.78
CA LEU A 121 4.09 -11.83 -12.52
C LEU A 121 2.92 -10.87 -12.72
N GLY A 122 2.48 -10.66 -13.97
CA GLY A 122 1.35 -9.84 -14.33
C GLY A 122 1.66 -8.34 -14.36
N THR A 123 0.60 -7.56 -14.29
CA THR A 123 0.65 -6.10 -14.32
C THR A 123 0.01 -5.49 -13.09
N ALA A 124 0.51 -4.35 -12.67
CA ALA A 124 -0.04 -3.52 -11.61
C ALA A 124 -0.59 -2.22 -12.20
N THR A 125 -1.83 -1.90 -11.88
CA THR A 125 -2.48 -0.66 -12.31
C THR A 125 -2.99 0.09 -11.09
N TRP A 126 -2.47 1.31 -10.85
CA TRP A 126 -2.97 2.17 -9.79
C TRP A 126 -4.18 2.94 -10.27
N ARG A 127 -5.19 3.00 -9.42
CA ARG A 127 -6.47 3.67 -9.71
C ARG A 127 -6.77 4.71 -8.65
N ARG A 128 -7.48 5.76 -9.06
CA ARG A 128 -7.95 6.83 -8.19
C ARG A 128 -9.45 6.95 -8.27
N VAL A 129 -10.09 7.08 -7.12
CA VAL A 129 -11.56 7.23 -7.02
C VAL A 129 -11.88 8.45 -6.18
N GLU A 130 -12.71 9.32 -6.72
CA GLU A 130 -13.30 10.42 -5.97
C GLU A 130 -14.31 9.89 -4.95
N TYR A 131 -14.37 10.53 -3.79
CA TYR A 131 -15.34 10.21 -2.76
C TYR A 131 -15.82 11.50 -2.06
N ASN A 132 -16.84 11.40 -1.24
CA ASN A 132 -17.37 12.53 -0.49
C ASN A 132 -16.44 12.89 0.69
N ILE A 133 -15.40 13.68 0.40
CA ILE A 133 -14.42 14.13 1.41
C ILE A 133 -15.10 14.92 2.54
N PRO A 134 -16.00 15.90 2.28
CA PRO A 134 -16.70 16.61 3.35
C PRO A 134 -17.45 15.68 4.32
N ALA A 135 -18.18 14.70 3.82
CA ALA A 135 -18.88 13.74 4.68
C ALA A 135 -17.90 12.88 5.52
N ALA A 136 -16.71 12.53 4.98
CA ALA A 136 -15.68 11.82 5.73
C ALA A 136 -15.08 12.71 6.84
N GLN A 137 -14.85 14.00 6.55
CA GLN A 137 -14.38 14.99 7.51
C GLN A 137 -15.40 15.17 8.66
N GLU A 138 -16.67 15.37 8.33
CA GLU A 138 -17.76 15.47 9.31
C GLU A 138 -17.84 14.23 10.22
N ALA A 139 -17.64 13.03 9.66
CA ALA A 139 -17.63 11.79 10.44
C ALA A 139 -16.44 11.70 11.40
N ILE A 140 -15.27 12.21 11.02
CA ILE A 140 -14.08 12.30 11.89
C ILE A 140 -14.35 13.28 13.04
N ASP A 141 -14.87 14.46 12.73
CA ASP A 141 -15.17 15.51 13.70
C ASP A 141 -16.26 15.05 14.69
N ALA A 142 -17.34 14.42 14.18
CA ALA A 142 -18.40 13.84 15.00
C ALA A 142 -17.92 12.69 15.91
N ALA A 143 -16.84 12.02 15.54
CA ALA A 143 -16.19 11.00 16.36
C ALA A 143 -15.28 11.58 17.45
N GLY A 144 -15.10 12.92 17.52
CA GLY A 144 -14.22 13.61 18.46
C GLY A 144 -12.74 13.32 18.23
N LEU A 145 -12.35 12.99 16.99
CA LEU A 145 -10.96 12.80 16.64
C LEU A 145 -10.25 14.14 16.37
N PRO A 146 -8.92 14.19 16.45
CA PRO A 146 -8.18 15.42 16.21
C PRO A 146 -8.47 16.05 14.82
N ASP A 147 -8.73 17.35 14.76
CA ASP A 147 -9.12 18.12 13.57
C ASP A 147 -8.17 17.93 12.37
N PHE A 148 -6.86 17.75 12.65
CA PHE A 148 -5.90 17.53 11.57
C PHE A 148 -6.16 16.24 10.78
N LEU A 149 -6.83 15.24 11.37
CA LEU A 149 -7.20 14.00 10.67
C LEU A 149 -8.31 14.24 9.64
N ALA A 150 -9.21 15.18 9.90
CA ALA A 150 -10.22 15.62 8.96
C ALA A 150 -9.63 16.53 7.87
N SER A 151 -8.92 17.59 8.28
CA SER A 151 -8.42 18.61 7.36
C SER A 151 -7.43 18.07 6.32
N ARG A 152 -6.60 17.10 6.67
CA ARG A 152 -5.62 16.49 5.77
C ARG A 152 -6.22 15.71 4.61
N LEU A 153 -7.47 15.22 4.72
CA LEU A 153 -8.14 14.47 3.66
C LEU A 153 -8.33 15.31 2.39
N ALA A 154 -8.64 16.60 2.53
CA ALA A 154 -8.87 17.49 1.41
C ALA A 154 -7.60 17.80 0.58
N VAL A 155 -6.43 17.55 1.14
CA VAL A 155 -5.12 17.88 0.52
C VAL A 155 -4.25 16.66 0.26
N GLY A 156 -4.72 15.46 0.61
CA GLY A 156 -3.96 14.23 0.41
C GLY A 156 -2.64 14.19 1.20
N ARG A 157 -2.67 14.52 2.51
CA ARG A 157 -1.48 14.60 3.39
C ARG A 157 -1.63 13.81 4.66
#